data_9fab113cf73b90075eb34786c054dae5
#
_entry.id   9fab113cf73b90075eb34786c054dae5
#
_cell.length_a   1.000
_cell.length_b   1.000
_cell.length_c   1.000
_cell.angle_alpha   90.00
_cell.angle_beta   90.00
_cell.angle_gamma   90.00
#
_symmetry.space_group_name_H-M   'P 1'
#
loop_
_entity.id
_entity.type
_entity.pdbx_description
1 polymer ?
#
loop_
_entity_poly.entity_id
_entity_poly.type
_entity_poly.pdbx_seq_one_letter_code
_entity_poly.pdbx_strand_id
1 'polypeptide(L)'
;LVQDGRIHPARIEEVVTKVRKQVEDEVVETGKRTVIDLGVHGLHPELIRMIGKMKYRSSYGQNLLQHARETANLCAVMASELGLNPKKAKRAGLLHDIGKVPDDEPELPHAILGMKLCEKYKEKPDICNAVGAHHDEVEMQTLLAPIVQVCDAISGARPGARREIVEAYIKRLNDLEQLALSYPGVVKTYAIQAGREPVSYTHLTL
;
A
#
# COMPACT_ATOMS: atom_id res chain seq x y z
N LEU A 1 5.04 3.39 32.79
CA LEU A 1 3.90 3.67 33.68
C LEU A 1 3.62 2.46 34.60
N VAL A 2 3.40 1.28 34.03
CA VAL A 2 3.07 0.06 34.82
C VAL A 2 4.22 -0.32 35.78
N GLN A 3 5.47 -0.28 35.33
CA GLN A 3 6.65 -0.56 36.18
C GLN A 3 6.90 0.49 37.25
N ASP A 4 6.51 1.75 36.99
CA ASP A 4 6.71 2.88 37.91
C ASP A 4 5.59 2.98 38.97
N GLY A 5 4.46 2.27 38.77
CA GLY A 5 3.32 2.26 39.71
C GLY A 5 2.59 3.62 39.90
N ARG A 6 3.08 4.67 39.27
CA ARG A 6 2.55 6.03 39.37
C ARG A 6 1.60 6.35 38.23
N ILE A 7 0.38 5.81 38.31
CA ILE A 7 -0.68 6.05 37.32
C ILE A 7 -1.49 7.27 37.77
N HIS A 8 -1.06 8.47 37.34
CA HIS A 8 -1.78 9.74 37.57
C HIS A 8 -1.99 10.45 36.24
N PRO A 9 -3.13 11.13 35.98
CA PRO A 9 -3.42 11.79 34.69
C PRO A 9 -2.28 12.64 34.16
N ALA A 10 -1.73 13.56 34.98
CA ALA A 10 -0.61 14.40 34.58
C ALA A 10 0.65 13.60 34.15
N ARG A 11 0.92 12.46 34.79
CA ARG A 11 2.04 11.59 34.43
C ARG A 11 1.76 10.84 33.13
N ILE A 12 0.51 10.46 32.88
CA ILE A 12 0.09 9.84 31.62
C ILE A 12 0.33 10.82 30.47
N GLU A 13 -0.14 12.07 30.60
CA GLU A 13 0.03 13.13 29.59
C GLU A 13 1.51 13.42 29.30
N GLU A 14 2.34 13.52 30.33
CA GLU A 14 3.78 13.72 30.19
C GLU A 14 4.42 12.57 29.39
N VAL A 15 4.11 11.32 29.75
CA VAL A 15 4.66 10.14 29.08
C VAL A 15 4.16 10.04 27.64
N VAL A 16 2.86 10.30 27.37
CA VAL A 16 2.28 10.30 26.02
C VAL A 16 2.98 11.35 25.15
N THR A 17 3.16 12.57 25.67
CA THR A 17 3.84 13.65 24.96
C THR A 17 5.28 13.27 24.61
N LYS A 18 6.02 12.73 25.58
CA LYS A 18 7.41 12.27 25.38
C LYS A 18 7.50 11.16 24.36
N VAL A 19 6.64 10.13 24.48
CA VAL A 19 6.65 8.98 23.56
C VAL A 19 6.22 9.40 22.16
N ARG A 20 5.22 10.28 22.03
CA ARG A 20 4.81 10.81 20.72
C ARG A 20 5.99 11.47 19.99
N LYS A 21 6.77 12.29 20.71
CA LYS A 21 7.97 12.91 20.12
C LYS A 21 9.01 11.86 19.72
N GLN A 22 9.27 10.87 20.56
CA GLN A 22 10.24 9.80 20.26
C GLN A 22 9.82 9.00 19.01
N VAL A 23 8.52 8.67 18.90
CA VAL A 23 8.01 7.94 17.71
C VAL A 23 8.12 8.81 16.46
N GLU A 24 7.84 10.11 16.55
CA GLU A 24 7.97 11.01 15.41
C GLU A 24 9.44 11.14 14.94
N ASP A 25 10.38 11.25 15.88
CA ASP A 25 11.81 11.27 15.57
C ASP A 25 12.25 9.94 14.90
N GLU A 26 11.76 8.80 15.39
CA GLU A 26 12.01 7.48 14.80
C GLU A 26 11.41 7.34 13.40
N VAL A 27 10.22 7.86 13.16
CA VAL A 27 9.58 7.90 11.85
C VAL A 27 10.45 8.66 10.84
N VAL A 28 10.89 9.86 11.20
CA VAL A 28 11.74 10.68 10.32
C VAL A 28 13.07 9.98 10.02
N GLU A 29 13.71 9.40 11.04
CA GLU A 29 14.97 8.68 10.89
C GLU A 29 14.81 7.42 10.01
N THR A 30 13.75 6.65 10.22
CA THR A 30 13.41 5.48 9.41
C THR A 30 13.22 5.86 7.94
N GLY A 31 12.50 6.94 7.67
CA GLY A 31 12.28 7.44 6.32
C GLY A 31 13.60 7.85 5.64
N LYS A 32 14.43 8.65 6.33
CA LYS A 32 15.76 9.05 5.85
C LYS A 32 16.65 7.86 5.54
N ARG A 33 16.73 6.91 6.45
CA ARG A 33 17.52 5.69 6.27
C ARG A 33 17.04 4.88 5.07
N THR A 34 15.73 4.73 4.91
CA THR A 34 15.14 3.99 3.78
C THR A 34 15.54 4.60 2.43
N VAL A 35 15.44 5.91 2.28
CA VAL A 35 15.76 6.57 1.00
C VAL A 35 17.27 6.53 0.70
N ILE A 36 18.13 6.59 1.73
CA ILE A 36 19.58 6.42 1.59
C ILE A 36 19.91 5.00 1.16
N ASP A 37 19.38 3.98 1.85
CA ASP A 37 19.61 2.56 1.54
C ASP A 37 19.20 2.22 0.10
N LEU A 38 18.11 2.81 -0.39
CA LEU A 38 17.58 2.58 -1.74
C LEU A 38 18.28 3.47 -2.80
N GLY A 39 19.08 4.45 -2.40
CA GLY A 39 19.69 5.42 -3.32
C GLY A 39 18.67 6.33 -4.00
N VAL A 40 17.54 6.62 -3.35
CA VAL A 40 16.51 7.53 -3.84
C VAL A 40 16.73 8.91 -3.24
N HIS A 41 17.14 9.87 -4.06
CA HIS A 41 17.54 11.21 -3.60
C HIS A 41 16.52 12.29 -4.01
N GLY A 42 16.49 13.38 -3.24
CA GLY A 42 15.70 14.57 -3.58
C GLY A 42 14.18 14.38 -3.42
N LEU A 43 13.75 13.52 -2.52
CA LEU A 43 12.34 13.45 -2.08
C LEU A 43 12.03 14.62 -1.14
N HIS A 44 10.80 15.13 -1.22
CA HIS A 44 10.32 16.12 -0.27
C HIS A 44 10.33 15.57 1.17
N PRO A 45 10.70 16.36 2.19
CA PRO A 45 10.78 15.90 3.58
C PRO A 45 9.50 15.20 4.08
N GLU A 46 8.32 15.69 3.69
CA GLU A 46 7.05 15.05 4.06
C GLU A 46 6.87 13.68 3.43
N LEU A 47 7.29 13.46 2.18
CA LEU A 47 7.27 12.12 1.59
C LEU A 47 8.22 11.17 2.33
N ILE A 48 9.40 11.67 2.73
CA ILE A 48 10.35 10.88 3.55
C ILE A 48 9.73 10.51 4.89
N ARG A 49 9.05 11.46 5.53
CA ARG A 49 8.31 11.22 6.79
C ARG A 49 7.22 10.17 6.60
N MET A 50 6.44 10.28 5.53
CA MET A 50 5.38 9.30 5.20
C MET A 50 5.96 7.91 4.94
N ILE A 51 7.09 7.79 4.23
CA ILE A 51 7.82 6.52 4.06
C ILE A 51 8.20 5.93 5.42
N GLY A 52 8.67 6.75 6.36
CA GLY A 52 8.97 6.29 7.72
C GLY A 52 7.72 5.76 8.46
N LYS A 53 6.56 6.41 8.30
CA LYS A 53 5.29 5.95 8.87
C LYS A 53 4.85 4.58 8.33
N MET A 54 5.24 4.19 7.13
CA MET A 54 4.95 2.85 6.56
C MET A 54 5.46 1.72 7.45
N LYS A 55 6.50 1.94 8.28
CA LYS A 55 7.01 0.95 9.26
C LYS A 55 5.92 0.47 10.20
N TYR A 56 4.99 1.34 10.56
CA TYR A 56 3.91 1.09 11.52
C TYR A 56 2.57 0.76 10.86
N ARG A 57 2.56 0.55 9.55
CA ARG A 57 1.38 0.20 8.77
C ARG A 57 1.53 -1.20 8.17
N SER A 58 0.43 -1.89 8.06
CA SER A 58 0.36 -3.18 7.37
C SER A 58 -0.82 -3.20 6.40
N SER A 59 -0.66 -3.93 5.31
CA SER A 59 -1.72 -4.21 4.34
C SER A 59 -1.77 -5.71 4.12
N TYR A 60 -2.91 -6.33 4.40
CA TYR A 60 -3.07 -7.79 4.34
C TYR A 60 -2.00 -8.58 5.11
N GLY A 61 -1.57 -8.06 6.27
CA GLY A 61 -0.55 -8.67 7.11
C GLY A 61 0.90 -8.47 6.65
N GLN A 62 1.13 -7.85 5.49
CA GLN A 62 2.46 -7.45 5.03
C GLN A 62 2.81 -6.06 5.55
N ASN A 63 4.02 -5.89 6.12
CA ASN A 63 4.49 -4.58 6.52
C ASN A 63 4.66 -3.66 5.30
N LEU A 64 4.07 -2.47 5.36
CA LEU A 64 4.00 -1.57 4.21
C LEU A 64 5.38 -1.04 3.78
N LEU A 65 6.27 -0.75 4.74
CA LEU A 65 7.62 -0.30 4.42
C LEU A 65 8.45 -1.39 3.74
N GLN A 66 8.35 -2.63 4.25
CA GLN A 66 9.05 -3.77 3.67
C GLN A 66 8.56 -4.01 2.23
N HIS A 67 7.25 -4.00 2.02
CA HIS A 67 6.63 -4.12 0.70
C HIS A 67 7.10 -3.02 -0.27
N ALA A 68 7.08 -1.76 0.16
CA ALA A 68 7.53 -0.63 -0.66
C ALA A 68 9.02 -0.74 -1.05
N ARG A 69 9.89 -1.21 -0.14
CA ARG A 69 11.32 -1.46 -0.42
C ARG A 69 11.51 -2.58 -1.44
N GLU A 70 10.77 -3.66 -1.32
CA GLU A 70 10.80 -4.79 -2.26
C GLU A 70 10.33 -4.38 -3.64
N THR A 71 9.16 -3.75 -3.72
CA THR A 71 8.60 -3.24 -4.98
C THR A 71 9.55 -2.25 -5.64
N ALA A 72 10.16 -1.33 -4.88
CA ALA A 72 11.16 -0.40 -5.41
C ALA A 72 12.36 -1.10 -6.07
N ASN A 73 12.90 -2.14 -5.43
CA ASN A 73 14.04 -2.89 -5.98
C ASN A 73 13.61 -3.72 -7.20
N LEU A 74 12.47 -4.38 -7.16
CA LEU A 74 11.91 -5.11 -8.30
C LEU A 74 11.70 -4.20 -9.51
N CYS A 75 11.10 -3.01 -9.30
CA CYS A 75 10.91 -2.00 -10.34
C CYS A 75 12.25 -1.56 -10.97
N ALA A 76 13.29 -1.39 -10.16
CA ALA A 76 14.60 -1.01 -10.68
C ALA A 76 15.22 -2.13 -11.54
N VAL A 77 15.13 -3.38 -11.11
CA VAL A 77 15.63 -4.53 -11.88
C VAL A 77 14.86 -4.66 -13.19
N MET A 78 13.53 -4.69 -13.13
CA MET A 78 12.68 -4.81 -14.32
C MET A 78 12.91 -3.68 -15.33
N ALA A 79 13.01 -2.44 -14.85
CA ALA A 79 13.30 -1.29 -15.71
C ALA A 79 14.69 -1.40 -16.37
N SER A 80 15.69 -1.91 -15.66
CA SER A 80 17.04 -2.13 -16.22
C SER A 80 16.99 -3.17 -17.34
N GLU A 81 16.30 -4.30 -17.14
CA GLU A 81 16.17 -5.36 -18.15
C GLU A 81 15.41 -4.87 -19.40
N LEU A 82 14.48 -3.96 -19.23
CA LEU A 82 13.70 -3.36 -20.33
C LEU A 82 14.40 -2.13 -20.97
N GLY A 83 15.62 -1.79 -20.56
CA GLY A 83 16.34 -0.61 -21.08
C GLY A 83 15.72 0.73 -20.66
N LEU A 84 14.90 0.75 -19.60
CA LEU A 84 14.27 1.95 -19.05
C LEU A 84 15.08 2.52 -17.89
N ASN A 85 14.68 3.68 -17.35
CA ASN A 85 15.38 4.33 -16.27
C ASN A 85 15.12 3.67 -14.91
N PRO A 86 16.08 2.90 -14.33
CA PRO A 86 15.87 2.17 -13.09
C PRO A 86 15.71 3.08 -11.87
N LYS A 87 16.30 4.28 -11.88
CA LYS A 87 16.16 5.23 -10.77
C LYS A 87 14.75 5.79 -10.68
N LYS A 88 14.12 6.08 -11.83
CA LYS A 88 12.73 6.52 -11.88
C LYS A 88 11.78 5.39 -11.45
N ALA A 89 11.99 4.18 -11.96
CA ALA A 89 11.17 3.03 -11.61
C ALA A 89 11.27 2.69 -10.12
N LYS A 90 12.48 2.70 -9.55
CA LYS A 90 12.71 2.53 -8.12
C LYS A 90 11.95 3.56 -7.29
N ARG A 91 11.97 4.82 -7.70
CA ARG A 91 11.28 5.91 -7.03
C ARG A 91 9.77 5.74 -7.08
N ALA A 92 9.21 5.40 -8.23
CA ALA A 92 7.78 5.12 -8.38
C ALA A 92 7.34 3.92 -7.53
N GLY A 93 8.10 2.83 -7.56
CA GLY A 93 7.85 1.64 -6.73
C GLY A 93 7.93 1.92 -5.22
N LEU A 94 8.81 2.82 -4.76
CA LEU A 94 8.88 3.23 -3.36
C LEU A 94 7.64 4.02 -2.94
N LEU A 95 7.05 4.81 -3.83
CA LEU A 95 5.97 5.74 -3.55
C LEU A 95 4.57 5.18 -3.86
N HIS A 96 4.46 4.03 -4.55
CA HIS A 96 3.18 3.55 -5.09
C HIS A 96 2.06 3.48 -4.03
N ASP A 97 2.40 3.04 -2.84
CA ASP A 97 1.48 2.85 -1.72
C ASP A 97 1.47 4.01 -0.69
N ILE A 98 2.04 5.17 -1.03
CA ILE A 98 2.12 6.31 -0.10
C ILE A 98 0.74 6.79 0.35
N GLY A 99 -0.29 6.58 -0.46
CA GLY A 99 -1.66 6.93 -0.13
C GLY A 99 -2.31 6.08 0.97
N LYS A 100 -1.68 4.97 1.39
CA LYS A 100 -2.10 4.17 2.54
C LYS A 100 -1.62 4.73 3.89
N VAL A 101 -0.82 5.80 3.88
CA VAL A 101 -0.19 6.35 5.09
C VAL A 101 -1.01 7.38 5.85
N PRO A 102 -1.79 8.28 5.21
CA PRO A 102 -2.62 9.25 5.95
C PRO A 102 -3.53 8.58 6.97
N ASP A 103 -3.73 9.26 8.12
CA ASP A 103 -4.54 8.75 9.22
C ASP A 103 -6.03 9.00 8.99
N ASP A 104 -6.38 10.05 8.24
CA ASP A 104 -7.73 10.34 7.82
C ASP A 104 -8.11 9.36 6.70
N GLU A 105 -9.20 8.63 6.85
CA GLU A 105 -9.74 7.77 5.79
C GLU A 105 -10.32 8.65 4.68
N PRO A 106 -9.59 8.92 3.60
CA PRO A 106 -10.15 9.67 2.50
C PRO A 106 -11.13 8.75 1.75
N GLU A 107 -12.21 9.32 1.25
CA GLU A 107 -13.15 8.64 0.34
C GLU A 107 -12.51 8.20 -0.98
N LEU A 108 -11.23 8.50 -1.18
CA LEU A 108 -10.49 8.23 -2.40
C LEU A 108 -9.68 6.92 -2.32
N PRO A 109 -9.61 6.14 -3.42
CA PRO A 109 -8.67 5.03 -3.53
C PRO A 109 -7.25 5.48 -3.19
N HIS A 110 -6.47 4.59 -2.55
CA HIS A 110 -5.11 4.94 -2.11
C HIS A 110 -4.17 5.32 -3.27
N ALA A 111 -4.37 4.74 -4.47
CA ALA A 111 -3.60 5.09 -5.65
C ALA A 111 -3.84 6.55 -6.07
N ILE A 112 -5.09 6.97 -6.10
CA ILE A 112 -5.47 8.37 -6.41
C ILE A 112 -4.96 9.33 -5.33
N LEU A 113 -5.10 8.95 -4.05
CA LEU A 113 -4.56 9.76 -2.95
C LEU A 113 -3.04 9.86 -3.03
N GLY A 114 -2.37 8.74 -3.31
CA GLY A 114 -0.91 8.69 -3.50
C GLY A 114 -0.45 9.59 -4.64
N MET A 115 -1.16 9.55 -5.78
CA MET A 115 -0.90 10.45 -6.91
C MET A 115 -0.99 11.92 -6.50
N LYS A 116 -2.09 12.33 -5.85
CA LYS A 116 -2.27 13.71 -5.36
C LYS A 116 -1.21 14.14 -4.36
N LEU A 117 -0.76 13.23 -3.48
CA LEU A 117 0.34 13.52 -2.56
C LEU A 117 1.66 13.72 -3.32
N CYS A 118 1.97 12.89 -4.31
CA CYS A 118 3.13 13.03 -5.16
C CYS A 118 3.11 14.37 -5.92
N GLU A 119 1.98 14.76 -6.49
CA GLU A 119 1.79 16.07 -7.16
C GLU A 119 1.98 17.23 -6.19
N LYS A 120 1.34 17.17 -5.02
CA LYS A 120 1.46 18.19 -3.95
C LYS A 120 2.92 18.43 -3.55
N TYR A 121 3.72 17.37 -3.50
CA TYR A 121 5.12 17.43 -3.11
C TYR A 121 6.08 17.46 -4.31
N LYS A 122 5.56 17.84 -5.50
CA LYS A 122 6.31 18.15 -6.70
C LYS A 122 7.15 17.00 -7.26
N GLU A 123 6.61 15.78 -7.18
CA GLU A 123 7.16 14.66 -7.92
C GLU A 123 6.93 14.83 -9.43
N LYS A 124 7.74 14.15 -10.24
CA LYS A 124 7.61 14.23 -11.70
C LYS A 124 6.30 13.60 -12.17
N PRO A 125 5.68 14.14 -13.23
CA PRO A 125 4.39 13.65 -13.73
C PRO A 125 4.36 12.15 -14.06
N ASP A 126 5.45 11.61 -14.61
CA ASP A 126 5.59 10.18 -14.92
C ASP A 126 5.57 9.30 -13.65
N ILE A 127 6.12 9.80 -12.54
CA ILE A 127 6.06 9.11 -11.24
C ILE A 127 4.66 9.24 -10.64
N CYS A 128 4.05 10.42 -10.67
CA CYS A 128 2.69 10.63 -10.18
C CYS A 128 1.68 9.72 -10.93
N ASN A 129 1.79 9.65 -12.25
CA ASN A 129 0.97 8.74 -13.06
C ASN A 129 1.20 7.27 -12.67
N ALA A 130 2.44 6.82 -12.51
CA ALA A 130 2.72 5.44 -12.12
C ALA A 130 2.14 5.09 -10.75
N VAL A 131 2.15 6.04 -9.80
CA VAL A 131 1.50 5.88 -8.48
C VAL A 131 -0.01 5.81 -8.60
N GLY A 132 -0.64 6.66 -9.44
CA GLY A 132 -2.10 6.69 -9.61
C GLY A 132 -2.65 5.52 -10.41
N ALA A 133 -1.86 4.99 -11.35
CA ALA A 133 -2.32 4.00 -12.33
C ALA A 133 -2.03 2.54 -11.95
N HIS A 134 -1.33 2.26 -10.83
CA HIS A 134 -0.88 0.90 -10.52
C HIS A 134 -2.02 -0.09 -10.18
N HIS A 135 -3.24 0.41 -10.02
CA HIS A 135 -4.48 -0.38 -9.87
C HIS A 135 -5.56 0.01 -10.88
N ASP A 136 -5.14 0.55 -12.02
CA ASP A 136 -6.03 0.93 -13.14
C ASP A 136 -7.06 2.03 -12.82
N GLU A 137 -6.89 2.81 -11.71
CA GLU A 137 -7.79 3.93 -11.38
C GLU A 137 -7.60 5.14 -12.31
N VAL A 138 -6.45 5.26 -12.98
CA VAL A 138 -6.19 6.24 -14.02
C VAL A 138 -5.46 5.59 -15.19
N GLU A 139 -5.54 6.22 -16.38
CA GLU A 139 -4.87 5.73 -17.57
C GLU A 139 -3.34 5.71 -17.41
N MET A 140 -2.70 4.64 -17.82
CA MET A 140 -1.25 4.49 -17.82
C MET A 140 -0.62 5.29 -18.97
N GLN A 141 0.11 6.34 -18.65
CA GLN A 141 0.73 7.23 -19.64
C GLN A 141 2.16 6.83 -20.02
N THR A 142 2.81 6.01 -19.19
CA THR A 142 4.20 5.58 -19.39
C THR A 142 4.38 4.12 -19.00
N LEU A 143 5.46 3.50 -19.47
CA LEU A 143 5.83 2.13 -19.09
C LEU A 143 6.20 1.97 -17.60
N LEU A 144 6.32 3.06 -16.84
CA LEU A 144 6.56 2.98 -15.40
C LEU A 144 5.34 2.41 -14.66
N ALA A 145 4.12 2.75 -15.07
CA ALA A 145 2.91 2.30 -14.42
C ALA A 145 2.75 0.76 -14.47
N PRO A 146 2.79 0.09 -15.64
CA PRO A 146 2.72 -1.36 -15.69
C PRO A 146 3.90 -2.06 -14.97
N ILE A 147 5.10 -1.46 -14.95
CA ILE A 147 6.22 -2.00 -14.17
C ILE A 147 5.87 -1.98 -12.67
N VAL A 148 5.34 -0.88 -12.16
CA VAL A 148 4.93 -0.77 -10.74
C VAL A 148 3.84 -1.78 -10.43
N GLN A 149 2.80 -1.89 -11.26
CA GLN A 149 1.69 -2.83 -11.10
C GLN A 149 2.18 -4.29 -11.00
N VAL A 150 3.04 -4.71 -11.93
CA VAL A 150 3.57 -6.07 -11.94
C VAL A 150 4.47 -6.33 -10.73
N CYS A 151 5.32 -5.37 -10.35
CA CYS A 151 6.24 -5.52 -9.21
C CYS A 151 5.49 -5.52 -7.87
N ASP A 152 4.41 -4.74 -7.73
CA ASP A 152 3.50 -4.79 -6.58
C ASP A 152 2.87 -6.19 -6.46
N ALA A 153 2.32 -6.71 -7.57
CA ALA A 153 1.72 -8.05 -7.61
C ALA A 153 2.74 -9.15 -7.23
N ILE A 154 3.97 -9.09 -7.75
CA ILE A 154 5.04 -10.04 -7.41
C ILE A 154 5.38 -9.98 -5.92
N SER A 155 5.58 -8.77 -5.36
CA SER A 155 5.89 -8.60 -3.94
C SER A 155 4.76 -9.11 -3.04
N GLY A 156 3.50 -8.89 -3.43
CA GLY A 156 2.33 -9.35 -2.68
C GLY A 156 2.06 -10.85 -2.79
N ALA A 157 2.43 -11.48 -3.92
CA ALA A 157 2.12 -12.89 -4.20
C ALA A 157 3.19 -13.87 -3.67
N ARG A 158 4.38 -13.40 -3.31
CA ARG A 158 5.45 -14.29 -2.83
C ARG A 158 5.07 -15.03 -1.55
N PRO A 159 5.50 -16.29 -1.38
CA PRO A 159 5.20 -17.07 -0.17
C PRO A 159 5.58 -16.33 1.13
N GLY A 160 4.63 -16.23 2.06
CA GLY A 160 4.83 -15.59 3.36
C GLY A 160 4.79 -14.05 3.37
N ALA A 161 4.60 -13.40 2.22
CA ALA A 161 4.48 -11.94 2.15
C ALA A 161 3.20 -11.45 2.82
N ARG A 162 2.07 -12.05 2.48
CA ARG A 162 0.77 -11.76 3.07
C ARG A 162 0.38 -12.90 4.01
N ARG A 163 0.25 -12.59 5.29
CA ARG A 163 -0.36 -13.47 6.27
C ARG A 163 -1.88 -13.34 6.21
N GLU A 164 -2.46 -13.55 5.06
CA GLU A 164 -3.88 -13.85 5.04
C GLU A 164 -4.03 -15.21 5.71
N ILE A 165 -4.73 -15.25 6.84
CA ILE A 165 -5.13 -16.51 7.43
C ILE A 165 -6.00 -17.15 6.36
N VAL A 166 -5.57 -18.27 5.80
CA VAL A 166 -6.26 -18.99 4.71
C VAL A 166 -7.74 -19.17 5.06
N GLU A 167 -8.05 -19.39 6.33
CA GLU A 167 -9.40 -19.48 6.86
C GLU A 167 -10.22 -18.19 6.67
N ALA A 168 -9.64 -17.02 6.92
CA ALA A 168 -10.33 -15.73 6.74
C ALA A 168 -10.57 -15.44 5.24
N TYR A 169 -9.64 -15.82 4.38
CA TYR A 169 -9.80 -15.74 2.93
C TYR A 169 -10.91 -16.65 2.44
N ILE A 170 -10.89 -17.93 2.81
CA ILE A 170 -11.92 -18.90 2.43
C ILE A 170 -13.30 -18.47 2.98
N LYS A 171 -13.35 -17.99 4.21
CA LYS A 171 -14.59 -17.47 4.80
C LYS A 171 -15.13 -16.30 3.98
N ARG A 172 -14.32 -15.33 3.60
CA ARG A 172 -14.77 -14.18 2.78
C ARG A 172 -15.27 -14.61 1.41
N LEU A 173 -14.62 -15.58 0.75
CA LEU A 173 -15.08 -16.14 -0.52
C LEU A 173 -16.48 -16.78 -0.33
N ASN A 174 -16.63 -17.64 0.69
CA ASN A 174 -17.89 -18.31 0.98
C ASN A 174 -18.99 -17.31 1.32
N ASP A 175 -18.70 -16.29 2.13
CA ASP A 175 -19.66 -15.24 2.52
C ASP A 175 -20.17 -14.46 1.29
N LEU A 176 -19.28 -14.13 0.34
CA LEU A 176 -19.64 -13.46 -0.92
C LEU A 176 -20.47 -14.37 -1.83
N GLU A 177 -20.09 -15.63 -1.97
CA GLU A 177 -20.85 -16.60 -2.76
C GLU A 177 -22.25 -16.84 -2.17
N GLN A 178 -22.36 -16.97 -0.86
CA GLN A 178 -23.64 -17.13 -0.16
C GLN A 178 -24.51 -15.88 -0.28
N LEU A 179 -23.92 -14.69 -0.18
CA LEU A 179 -24.63 -13.43 -0.39
C LEU A 179 -25.22 -13.38 -1.81
N ALA A 180 -24.43 -13.69 -2.84
CA ALA A 180 -24.92 -13.71 -4.21
C ALA A 180 -26.02 -14.77 -4.44
N LEU A 181 -25.87 -15.97 -3.88
CA LEU A 181 -26.88 -17.04 -3.94
C LEU A 181 -28.18 -16.70 -3.20
N SER A 182 -28.16 -15.74 -2.28
CA SER A 182 -29.37 -15.30 -1.57
C SER A 182 -30.34 -14.48 -2.44
N TYR A 183 -29.89 -14.00 -3.60
CA TYR A 183 -30.73 -13.24 -4.52
C TYR A 183 -31.56 -14.15 -5.43
N PRO A 184 -32.86 -13.86 -5.61
CA PRO A 184 -33.73 -14.64 -6.49
C PRO A 184 -33.18 -14.71 -7.91
N GLY A 185 -33.17 -15.92 -8.50
CA GLY A 185 -32.71 -16.14 -9.88
C GLY A 185 -31.22 -16.46 -10.01
N VAL A 186 -30.42 -16.32 -8.96
CA VAL A 186 -28.99 -16.75 -8.98
C VAL A 186 -28.94 -18.25 -8.72
N VAL A 187 -28.44 -19.01 -9.68
CA VAL A 187 -28.33 -20.48 -9.61
C VAL A 187 -26.94 -20.90 -9.18
N LYS A 188 -25.90 -20.14 -9.59
CA LYS A 188 -24.51 -20.45 -9.30
C LYS A 188 -23.68 -19.17 -9.26
N THR A 189 -22.70 -19.13 -8.38
CA THR A 189 -21.79 -18.01 -8.25
C THR A 189 -20.37 -18.51 -7.95
N TYR A 190 -19.38 -17.71 -8.34
CA TYR A 190 -17.98 -17.92 -8.00
C TYR A 190 -17.34 -16.58 -7.68
N ALA A 191 -16.59 -16.52 -6.61
CA ALA A 191 -15.75 -15.37 -6.31
C ALA A 191 -14.42 -15.48 -7.06
N ILE A 192 -14.09 -14.49 -7.89
CA ILE A 192 -12.83 -14.37 -8.63
C ILE A 192 -12.01 -13.18 -8.12
N GLN A 193 -10.79 -13.01 -8.62
CA GLN A 193 -9.88 -11.91 -8.24
C GLN A 193 -9.71 -11.76 -6.71
N ALA A 194 -9.37 -12.87 -6.03
CA ALA A 194 -9.19 -12.89 -4.58
C ALA A 194 -10.43 -12.40 -3.79
N GLY A 195 -11.64 -12.65 -4.31
CA GLY A 195 -12.90 -12.26 -3.66
C GLY A 195 -13.27 -10.79 -3.84
N ARG A 196 -12.72 -10.11 -4.85
CA ARG A 196 -13.10 -8.74 -5.18
C ARG A 196 -14.28 -8.65 -6.16
N GLU A 197 -14.46 -9.68 -6.98
CA GLU A 197 -15.53 -9.73 -7.98
C GLU A 197 -16.27 -11.06 -7.94
N PRO A 198 -17.57 -11.09 -7.61
CA PRO A 198 -18.41 -12.27 -7.78
C PRO A 198 -18.89 -12.39 -9.23
N VAL A 199 -18.71 -13.55 -9.84
CA VAL A 199 -19.37 -13.90 -11.09
C VAL A 199 -20.60 -14.73 -10.77
N SER A 200 -21.78 -14.26 -11.13
CA SER A 200 -23.05 -14.96 -10.93
C SER A 200 -23.64 -15.46 -12.25
N TYR A 201 -24.20 -16.65 -12.23
CA TYR A 201 -24.99 -17.21 -13.32
C TYR A 201 -26.47 -17.14 -12.93
N THR A 202 -27.25 -16.40 -13.71
CA THR A 202 -28.71 -16.34 -13.56
C THR A 202 -29.37 -17.24 -14.62
N HIS A 203 -30.35 -18.07 -14.21
CA HIS A 203 -31.26 -18.71 -15.15
C HIS A 203 -32.50 -17.82 -15.27
N LEU A 204 -32.68 -17.20 -16.44
CA LEU A 204 -33.98 -16.66 -16.79
C LEU A 204 -34.84 -17.84 -17.24
N THR A 205 -35.72 -18.34 -16.38
CA THR A 205 -36.89 -19.13 -16.84
C THR A 205 -37.82 -18.19 -17.55
N LEU A 206 -37.91 -18.33 -18.89
CA LEU A 206 -38.99 -17.75 -19.70
C LEU A 206 -40.36 -18.37 -19.27
#